data_3ce5a6a333cea3aac01dd2f534ffd9e9
#
_entry.id   3ce5a6a333cea3aac01dd2f534ffd9e9
#
_cell.length_a   1.000
_cell.length_b   1.000
_cell.length_c   1.000
_cell.angle_alpha   90.00
_cell.angle_beta   90.00
_cell.angle_gamma   90.00
#
_symmetry.space_group_name_H-M   'P 1'
#
loop_
_entity.id
_entity.type
_entity.pdbx_description
1 polymer ?
#
loop_
_entity_poly.entity_id
_entity_poly.type
_entity_poly.pdbx_seq_one_letter_code
_entity_poly.pdbx_strand_id
1 'polypeptide(L)'
;LIIPVSGGKDGSYVTYMCKERYNLNPLCVTVNPPLRTKLGHDNLENFKKKNINLIEVNLPYESHMQINKYGFVNHGRPLYGWLIAIFTSVLKVAKNFDIDLIMYGEDGEAEYGGVSKIKNSAIFNSEFIKETYFSQEYYNSIRNIKKNDKIWWEFSKHASNIKMTHWSYFENWDSYRNYVVAKKYFSIKENITKNSGT
;
A
#
# COMPACT_ATOMS: atom_id res chain seq x y z
N LEU A 1 -5.64 -1.14 -13.81
CA LEU A 1 -4.65 -1.62 -12.84
C LEU A 1 -4.24 -0.49 -11.90
N ILE A 2 -4.30 -0.74 -10.60
CA ILE A 2 -3.74 0.14 -9.55
C ILE A 2 -2.47 -0.47 -8.99
N ILE A 3 -1.48 0.38 -8.70
CA ILE A 3 -0.25 0.00 -8.00
C ILE A 3 -0.11 0.90 -6.76
N PRO A 4 -0.19 0.36 -5.54
CA PRO A 4 0.17 1.10 -4.32
C PRO A 4 1.67 1.41 -4.34
N VAL A 5 2.04 2.66 -4.06
CA VAL A 5 3.44 3.10 -4.08
C VAL A 5 3.75 3.99 -2.87
N SER A 6 4.94 3.86 -2.33
CA SER A 6 5.45 4.70 -1.24
C SER A 6 6.64 5.57 -1.64
N GLY A 7 7.08 5.46 -2.90
CA GLY A 7 8.36 6.01 -3.36
C GLY A 7 9.55 5.09 -3.05
N GLY A 8 9.28 3.90 -2.52
CA GLY A 8 10.27 2.83 -2.30
C GLY A 8 10.56 2.00 -3.54
N LYS A 9 11.46 1.02 -3.40
CA LYS A 9 11.99 0.21 -4.51
C LYS A 9 10.93 -0.71 -5.16
N ASP A 10 10.08 -1.34 -4.37
CA ASP A 10 9.22 -2.44 -4.85
C ASP A 10 8.04 -1.91 -5.69
N GLY A 11 7.26 -0.96 -5.17
CA GLY A 11 6.21 -0.29 -5.95
C GLY A 11 6.75 0.44 -7.19
N SER A 12 7.94 1.03 -7.09
CA SER A 12 8.63 1.66 -8.23
C SER A 12 9.00 0.63 -9.30
N TYR A 13 9.56 -0.51 -8.89
CA TYR A 13 9.92 -1.59 -9.81
C TYR A 13 8.70 -2.09 -10.59
N VAL A 14 7.61 -2.41 -9.89
CA VAL A 14 6.38 -2.89 -10.54
C VAL A 14 5.80 -1.85 -11.48
N THR A 15 5.83 -0.58 -11.07
CA THR A 15 5.39 0.53 -11.95
C THR A 15 6.25 0.61 -13.22
N TYR A 16 7.57 0.48 -13.10
CA TYR A 16 8.49 0.42 -14.25
C TYR A 16 8.16 -0.76 -15.15
N MET A 17 7.99 -1.95 -14.60
CA MET A 17 7.66 -3.15 -15.37
C MET A 17 6.34 -2.99 -16.12
N CYS A 18 5.29 -2.56 -15.42
CA CYS A 18 3.99 -2.32 -16.06
C CYS A 18 4.08 -1.30 -17.19
N LYS A 19 4.76 -0.17 -16.96
CA LYS A 19 4.84 0.92 -17.93
C LYS A 19 5.76 0.61 -19.09
N GLU A 20 7.01 0.24 -18.81
CA GLU A 20 8.08 0.18 -19.82
C GLU A 20 8.21 -1.20 -20.48
N ARG A 21 7.84 -2.27 -19.76
CA ARG A 21 7.98 -3.63 -20.29
C ARG A 21 6.67 -4.17 -20.87
N TYR A 22 5.56 -3.82 -20.22
CA TYR A 22 4.22 -4.32 -20.64
C TYR A 22 3.36 -3.26 -21.31
N ASN A 23 3.87 -2.03 -21.47
CA ASN A 23 3.15 -0.92 -22.10
C ASN A 23 1.76 -0.68 -21.51
N LEU A 24 1.65 -0.85 -20.18
CA LEU A 24 0.44 -0.56 -19.42
C LEU A 24 0.48 0.88 -18.89
N ASN A 25 -0.68 1.43 -18.58
CA ASN A 25 -0.79 2.75 -17.96
C ASN A 25 -1.39 2.63 -16.56
N PRO A 26 -0.61 2.23 -15.55
CA PRO A 26 -1.11 2.03 -14.21
C PRO A 26 -1.48 3.35 -13.53
N LEU A 27 -2.55 3.32 -12.71
CA LEU A 27 -2.84 4.36 -11.73
C LEU A 27 -2.11 4.03 -10.43
N CYS A 28 -1.13 4.83 -10.07
CA CYS A 28 -0.43 4.68 -8.81
C CYS A 28 -1.17 5.40 -7.68
N VAL A 29 -1.18 4.81 -6.49
CA VAL A 29 -1.81 5.39 -5.30
C VAL A 29 -0.82 5.38 -4.15
N THR A 30 -0.60 6.52 -3.53
CA THR A 30 0.19 6.63 -2.31
C THR A 30 -0.65 7.15 -1.16
N VAL A 31 -0.48 6.55 0.01
CA VAL A 31 -1.07 7.05 1.27
C VAL A 31 0.06 7.62 2.11
N ASN A 32 0.02 8.91 2.35
CA ASN A 32 1.07 9.59 3.08
C ASN A 32 1.10 9.14 4.55
N PRO A 33 2.27 8.69 5.07
CA PRO A 33 2.40 8.38 6.49
C PRO A 33 2.30 9.67 7.34
N PRO A 34 1.96 9.57 8.63
CA PRO A 34 1.81 10.73 9.50
C PRO A 34 3.13 11.49 9.71
N LEU A 35 4.24 10.79 9.63
CA LEU A 35 5.59 11.32 9.76
C LEU A 35 6.39 10.97 8.51
N ARG A 36 6.27 11.79 7.49
CA ARG A 36 7.00 11.59 6.24
C ARG A 36 8.43 12.09 6.37
N THR A 37 9.40 11.25 6.03
CA THR A 37 10.79 11.69 5.97
C THR A 37 11.03 12.55 4.73
N LYS A 38 12.05 13.44 4.80
CA LYS A 38 12.49 14.21 3.63
C LYS A 38 12.88 13.30 2.47
N LEU A 39 13.55 12.19 2.76
CA LEU A 39 13.95 11.19 1.77
C LEU A 39 12.73 10.59 1.04
N GLY A 40 11.71 10.14 1.80
CA GLY A 40 10.49 9.60 1.22
C GLY A 40 9.74 10.62 0.38
N HIS A 41 9.73 11.88 0.80
CA HIS A 41 9.18 12.97 -0.01
C HIS A 41 9.95 13.14 -1.33
N ASP A 42 11.27 13.27 -1.27
CA ASP A 42 12.12 13.47 -2.45
C ASP A 42 12.00 12.30 -3.45
N ASN A 43 11.91 11.08 -2.95
CA ASN A 43 11.72 9.88 -3.79
C ASN A 43 10.37 9.92 -4.52
N LEU A 44 9.30 10.32 -3.84
CA LEU A 44 8.00 10.42 -4.49
C LEU A 44 7.96 11.56 -5.51
N GLU A 45 8.62 12.69 -5.25
CA GLU A 45 8.76 13.76 -6.24
C GLU A 45 9.53 13.29 -7.48
N ASN A 46 10.58 12.50 -7.31
CA ASN A 46 11.31 11.91 -8.44
C ASN A 46 10.44 10.91 -9.22
N PHE A 47 9.60 10.16 -8.53
CA PHE A 47 8.62 9.26 -9.14
C PHE A 47 7.64 10.04 -10.04
N LYS A 48 7.08 11.15 -9.55
CA LYS A 48 6.16 12.03 -10.30
C LYS A 48 6.76 12.57 -11.61
N LYS A 49 8.07 12.87 -11.62
CA LYS A 49 8.78 13.37 -12.83
C LYS A 49 8.76 12.40 -14.02
N LYS A 50 8.36 11.15 -13.82
CA LYS A 50 8.33 10.11 -14.87
C LYS A 50 6.99 9.97 -15.60
N ASN A 51 6.15 11.00 -15.52
CA ASN A 51 4.82 10.97 -16.16
C ASN A 51 3.99 9.74 -15.73
N ILE A 52 3.92 9.53 -14.42
CA ILE A 52 3.12 8.49 -13.79
C ILE A 52 1.82 9.11 -13.29
N ASN A 53 0.70 8.46 -13.58
CA ASN A 53 -0.58 8.83 -12.98
C ASN A 53 -0.55 8.48 -11.49
N LEU A 54 -0.58 9.48 -10.63
CA LEU A 54 -0.46 9.31 -9.19
C LEU A 54 -1.56 10.04 -8.44
N ILE A 55 -2.23 9.33 -7.55
CA ILE A 55 -3.13 9.89 -6.54
C ILE A 55 -2.42 9.84 -5.18
N GLU A 56 -2.34 11.00 -4.53
CA GLU A 56 -1.83 11.10 -3.15
C GLU A 56 -3.00 11.24 -2.18
N VAL A 57 -3.07 10.34 -1.22
CA VAL A 57 -4.07 10.37 -0.14
C VAL A 57 -3.43 10.92 1.13
N ASN A 58 -3.99 12.02 1.63
CA ASN A 58 -3.63 12.61 2.92
C ASN A 58 -4.74 12.33 3.92
N LEU A 59 -4.38 11.76 5.06
CA LEU A 59 -5.32 11.35 6.10
C LEU A 59 -5.43 12.42 7.19
N PRO A 60 -6.58 12.54 7.85
CA PRO A 60 -6.72 13.39 9.02
C PRO A 60 -5.78 12.93 10.14
N TYR A 61 -4.91 13.81 10.61
CA TYR A 61 -3.83 13.48 11.55
C TYR A 61 -4.35 12.89 12.86
N GLU A 62 -5.36 13.51 13.47
CA GLU A 62 -5.89 13.08 14.78
C GLU A 62 -6.42 11.63 14.74
N SER A 63 -7.27 11.31 13.76
CA SER A 63 -7.83 9.98 13.62
C SER A 63 -6.75 8.96 13.23
N HIS A 64 -5.77 9.36 12.43
CA HIS A 64 -4.63 8.51 12.07
C HIS A 64 -3.81 8.12 13.32
N MET A 65 -3.46 9.11 14.16
CA MET A 65 -2.72 8.85 15.39
C MET A 65 -3.51 8.02 16.39
N GLN A 66 -4.83 8.21 16.47
CA GLN A 66 -5.70 7.39 17.31
C GLN A 66 -5.63 5.90 16.91
N ILE A 67 -5.69 5.60 15.62
CA ILE A 67 -5.64 4.21 15.13
C ILE A 67 -4.24 3.61 15.23
N ASN A 68 -3.19 4.41 15.03
CA ASN A 68 -1.82 3.96 15.29
C ASN A 68 -1.64 3.59 16.77
N LYS A 69 -2.16 4.40 17.70
CA LYS A 69 -2.14 4.10 19.14
C LYS A 69 -2.88 2.79 19.45
N TYR A 70 -4.08 2.61 18.87
CA TYR A 70 -4.84 1.36 19.02
C TYR A 70 -4.02 0.16 18.54
N GLY A 71 -3.44 0.23 17.35
CA GLY A 71 -2.63 -0.84 16.79
C GLY A 71 -1.37 -1.14 17.60
N PHE A 72 -0.72 -0.11 18.15
CA PHE A 72 0.45 -0.29 19.01
C PHE A 72 0.08 -0.99 20.31
N VAL A 73 -0.95 -0.51 21.01
CA VAL A 73 -1.36 -1.04 22.32
C VAL A 73 -1.91 -2.46 22.22
N ASN A 74 -2.72 -2.77 21.18
CA ASN A 74 -3.42 -4.05 21.12
C ASN A 74 -2.71 -5.10 20.24
N HIS A 75 -1.85 -4.68 19.31
CA HIS A 75 -1.21 -5.57 18.33
C HIS A 75 0.30 -5.41 18.24
N GLY A 76 0.93 -4.50 19.02
CA GLY A 76 2.36 -4.20 18.91
C GLY A 76 2.77 -3.55 17.57
N ARG A 77 1.81 -2.96 16.82
CA ARG A 77 2.01 -2.41 15.48
C ARG A 77 1.89 -0.88 15.47
N PRO A 78 3.00 -0.14 15.50
CA PRO A 78 2.97 1.34 15.61
C PRO A 78 2.40 2.04 14.38
N LEU A 79 2.47 1.43 13.19
CA LEU A 79 1.96 1.97 11.93
C LEU A 79 0.65 1.30 11.48
N TYR A 80 -0.10 0.74 12.41
CA TYR A 80 -1.34 0.00 12.11
C TYR A 80 -2.36 0.85 11.35
N GLY A 81 -2.56 2.10 11.78
CA GLY A 81 -3.46 3.02 11.09
C GLY A 81 -3.02 3.30 9.64
N TRP A 82 -1.73 3.45 9.40
CA TRP A 82 -1.23 3.63 8.03
C TRP A 82 -1.50 2.38 7.17
N LEU A 83 -1.25 1.19 7.69
CA LEU A 83 -1.55 -0.07 7.02
C LEU A 83 -3.05 -0.18 6.64
N ILE A 84 -3.94 0.06 7.60
CA ILE A 84 -5.39 0.07 7.36
C ILE A 84 -5.75 1.08 6.27
N ALA A 85 -5.19 2.27 6.34
CA ALA A 85 -5.48 3.33 5.39
C ALA A 85 -4.99 3.02 3.97
N ILE A 86 -3.89 2.31 3.82
CA ILE A 86 -3.45 1.82 2.50
C ILE A 86 -4.55 0.95 1.90
N PHE A 87 -5.02 -0.08 2.61
CA PHE A 87 -6.07 -0.96 2.09
C PHE A 87 -7.36 -0.21 1.78
N THR A 88 -7.85 0.60 2.70
CA THR A 88 -9.13 1.31 2.50
C THR A 88 -9.05 2.35 1.39
N SER A 89 -7.95 3.09 1.29
CA SER A 89 -7.77 4.12 0.27
C SER A 89 -7.62 3.52 -1.13
N VAL A 90 -6.79 2.49 -1.27
CA VAL A 90 -6.57 1.84 -2.56
C VAL A 90 -7.85 1.19 -3.07
N LEU A 91 -8.62 0.51 -2.21
CA LEU A 91 -9.92 -0.05 -2.56
C LEU A 91 -10.95 1.02 -2.95
N LYS A 92 -10.95 2.18 -2.29
CA LYS A 92 -11.83 3.29 -2.65
C LYS A 92 -11.46 3.90 -4.00
N VAL A 93 -10.17 4.10 -4.25
CA VAL A 93 -9.70 4.58 -5.55
C VAL A 93 -10.07 3.57 -6.63
N ALA A 94 -9.81 2.28 -6.42
CA ALA A 94 -10.15 1.22 -7.35
C ALA A 94 -11.64 1.27 -7.75
N LYS A 95 -12.51 1.36 -6.75
CA LYS A 95 -13.95 1.48 -6.96
C LYS A 95 -14.35 2.75 -7.72
N ASN A 96 -13.79 3.91 -7.33
CA ASN A 96 -14.19 5.18 -7.90
C ASN A 96 -13.74 5.37 -9.35
N PHE A 97 -12.67 4.67 -9.75
CA PHE A 97 -12.13 4.68 -11.12
C PHE A 97 -12.51 3.44 -11.93
N ASP A 98 -13.39 2.58 -11.39
CA ASP A 98 -13.82 1.33 -12.03
C ASP A 98 -12.64 0.44 -12.44
N ILE A 99 -11.68 0.29 -11.54
CA ILE A 99 -10.48 -0.54 -11.71
C ILE A 99 -10.59 -1.76 -10.80
N ASP A 100 -10.60 -2.94 -11.37
CA ASP A 100 -10.85 -4.21 -10.68
C ASP A 100 -9.60 -4.99 -10.29
N LEU A 101 -8.38 -4.47 -10.60
CA LEU A 101 -7.12 -5.12 -10.26
C LEU A 101 -6.17 -4.18 -9.52
N ILE A 102 -5.70 -4.63 -8.36
CA ILE A 102 -4.65 -4.00 -7.56
C ILE A 102 -3.44 -4.93 -7.53
N MET A 103 -2.25 -4.40 -7.82
CA MET A 103 -1.00 -5.14 -7.80
C MET A 103 -0.02 -4.51 -6.82
N TYR A 104 0.40 -5.28 -5.83
CA TYR A 104 1.40 -4.88 -4.84
C TYR A 104 2.81 -5.25 -5.30
N GLY A 105 3.79 -4.42 -4.94
CA GLY A 105 5.20 -4.64 -5.28
C GLY A 105 5.96 -5.49 -4.27
N GLU A 106 5.39 -5.71 -3.10
CA GLU A 106 5.98 -6.48 -2.01
C GLU A 106 5.96 -7.98 -2.32
N ASP A 107 6.73 -8.76 -1.56
CA ASP A 107 6.67 -10.21 -1.61
C ASP A 107 5.44 -10.71 -0.85
N GLY A 108 4.50 -11.30 -1.56
CA GLY A 108 3.24 -11.78 -0.98
C GLY A 108 3.43 -12.88 0.06
N GLU A 109 4.42 -13.73 -0.08
CA GLU A 109 4.72 -14.78 0.91
C GLU A 109 5.38 -14.21 2.17
N ALA A 110 6.24 -13.20 2.02
CA ALA A 110 6.86 -12.53 3.17
C ALA A 110 5.82 -11.72 3.96
N GLU A 111 4.91 -11.02 3.27
CA GLU A 111 3.87 -10.18 3.90
C GLU A 111 2.79 -11.01 4.61
N TYR A 112 2.36 -12.12 4.01
CA TYR A 112 1.27 -12.95 4.50
C TYR A 112 1.69 -14.38 4.84
N GLY A 113 2.99 -14.62 4.87
CA GLY A 113 3.57 -15.94 5.15
C GLY A 113 3.00 -16.55 6.43
N GLY A 114 2.50 -17.79 6.32
CA GLY A 114 1.83 -18.49 7.40
C GLY A 114 0.31 -18.36 7.44
N VAL A 115 -0.29 -17.50 6.62
CA VAL A 115 -1.76 -17.46 6.48
C VAL A 115 -2.20 -18.50 5.46
N SER A 116 -2.68 -19.64 5.94
CA SER A 116 -3.05 -20.80 5.10
C SER A 116 -4.11 -20.50 4.02
N LYS A 117 -4.97 -19.52 4.25
CA LYS A 117 -6.10 -19.19 3.34
C LYS A 117 -5.66 -18.65 1.98
N ILE A 118 -4.51 -18.00 1.90
CA ILE A 118 -3.99 -17.41 0.65
C ILE A 118 -2.67 -18.00 0.20
N LYS A 119 -2.15 -18.96 0.96
CA LYS A 119 -0.92 -19.68 0.59
C LYS A 119 -1.08 -20.32 -0.78
N ASN A 120 -0.16 -20.04 -1.67
CA ASN A 120 -0.18 -20.50 -3.08
C ASN A 120 -1.33 -19.91 -3.94
N SER A 121 -1.98 -18.84 -3.49
CA SER A 121 -2.99 -18.14 -4.30
C SER A 121 -2.40 -16.85 -4.86
N ALA A 122 -2.22 -16.79 -6.17
CA ALA A 122 -1.74 -15.57 -6.84
C ALA A 122 -2.75 -14.42 -6.75
N ILE A 123 -4.01 -14.72 -6.53
CA ILE A 123 -5.09 -13.73 -6.44
C ILE A 123 -5.84 -13.92 -5.14
N PHE A 124 -6.05 -12.82 -4.43
CA PHE A 124 -6.92 -12.73 -3.27
C PHE A 124 -7.94 -11.61 -3.47
N ASN A 125 -9.00 -11.64 -2.71
CA ASN A 125 -10.05 -10.64 -2.78
C ASN A 125 -10.07 -9.75 -1.53
N SER A 126 -10.88 -8.72 -1.59
CA SER A 126 -11.02 -7.77 -0.49
C SER A 126 -11.60 -8.38 0.79
N GLU A 127 -12.35 -9.49 0.72
CA GLU A 127 -12.88 -10.18 1.91
C GLU A 127 -11.75 -10.73 2.79
N PHE A 128 -10.66 -11.21 2.20
CA PHE A 128 -9.49 -11.62 2.97
C PHE A 128 -8.93 -10.46 3.82
N ILE A 129 -8.81 -9.27 3.23
CA ILE A 129 -8.36 -8.06 3.96
C ILE A 129 -9.34 -7.70 5.06
N LYS A 130 -10.65 -7.78 4.77
CA LYS A 130 -11.69 -7.51 5.74
C LYS A 130 -11.63 -8.46 6.94
N GLU A 131 -11.55 -9.77 6.69
CA GLU A 131 -11.45 -10.78 7.75
C GLU A 131 -10.18 -10.63 8.59
N THR A 132 -9.07 -10.23 7.96
CA THR A 132 -7.77 -10.14 8.63
C THR A 132 -7.62 -8.89 9.51
N TYR A 133 -8.13 -7.75 9.06
CA TYR A 133 -7.83 -6.45 9.68
C TYR A 133 -9.03 -5.72 10.26
N PHE A 134 -10.27 -6.08 9.86
CA PHE A 134 -11.47 -5.32 10.22
C PHE A 134 -12.37 -6.11 11.17
N SER A 135 -11.80 -6.52 12.32
CA SER A 135 -12.54 -7.20 13.38
C SER A 135 -13.57 -6.28 14.06
N GLN A 136 -14.47 -6.87 14.84
CA GLN A 136 -15.43 -6.10 15.67
C GLN A 136 -14.71 -5.18 16.66
N GLU A 137 -13.57 -5.60 17.21
CA GLU A 137 -12.73 -4.78 18.11
C GLU A 137 -12.15 -3.58 17.40
N TYR A 138 -11.70 -3.77 16.16
CA TYR A 138 -11.26 -2.65 15.33
C TYR A 138 -12.41 -1.65 15.12
N TYR A 139 -13.60 -2.10 14.74
CA TYR A 139 -14.75 -1.19 14.56
C TYR A 139 -15.14 -0.46 15.84
N ASN A 140 -15.01 -1.11 16.98
CA ASN A 140 -15.21 -0.45 18.28
C ASN A 140 -14.18 0.65 18.53
N SER A 141 -12.92 0.44 18.14
CA SER A 141 -11.84 1.42 18.32
C SER A 141 -12.03 2.70 17.51
N ILE A 142 -12.68 2.60 16.35
CA ILE A 142 -12.96 3.76 15.48
C ILE A 142 -14.33 4.41 15.74
N ARG A 143 -15.08 3.91 16.74
CA ARG A 143 -16.45 4.36 17.00
C ARG A 143 -16.53 5.87 17.25
N ASN A 144 -15.56 6.42 17.97
CA ASN A 144 -15.52 7.83 18.37
C ASN A 144 -14.79 8.74 17.36
N ILE A 145 -14.35 8.22 16.24
CA ILE A 145 -13.77 9.03 15.16
C ILE A 145 -14.88 9.86 14.52
N LYS A 146 -14.56 11.13 14.19
CA LYS A 146 -15.48 12.05 13.50
C LYS A 146 -16.05 11.38 12.23
N LYS A 147 -17.34 11.55 12.00
CA LYS A 147 -18.06 10.90 10.88
C LYS A 147 -17.36 11.11 9.52
N ASN A 148 -16.87 12.30 9.25
CA ASN A 148 -16.19 12.62 7.98
C ASN A 148 -14.82 11.95 7.85
N ASP A 149 -14.17 11.62 8.98
CA ASP A 149 -12.87 10.95 8.97
C ASP A 149 -13.02 9.43 8.85
N LYS A 150 -14.14 8.88 9.33
CA LYS A 150 -14.39 7.42 9.32
C LYS A 150 -14.31 6.81 7.94
N ILE A 151 -14.62 7.55 6.90
CA ILE A 151 -14.55 7.05 5.53
C ILE A 151 -13.18 6.48 5.16
N TRP A 152 -12.11 6.97 5.79
CA TRP A 152 -10.73 6.51 5.56
C TRP A 152 -10.37 5.24 6.31
N TRP A 153 -11.19 4.87 7.29
CA TRP A 153 -10.93 3.80 8.25
C TRP A 153 -11.94 2.65 8.15
N GLU A 154 -13.02 2.84 7.41
CA GLU A 154 -14.04 1.82 7.21
C GLU A 154 -13.80 1.04 5.92
N PHE A 155 -13.95 -0.28 6.02
CA PHE A 155 -13.87 -1.14 4.85
C PHE A 155 -15.00 -0.83 3.86
N SER A 156 -14.68 -0.74 2.58
CA SER A 156 -15.68 -0.47 1.54
C SER A 156 -16.54 -1.71 1.27
N LYS A 157 -17.81 -1.64 1.59
CA LYS A 157 -18.79 -2.74 1.41
C LYS A 157 -18.96 -3.20 -0.06
N HIS A 158 -18.50 -2.42 -1.00
CA HIS A 158 -18.69 -2.67 -2.45
C HIS A 158 -17.38 -3.01 -3.18
N ALA A 159 -16.39 -3.51 -2.46
CA ALA A 159 -15.09 -3.85 -3.02
C ALA A 159 -14.95 -5.36 -3.38
N SER A 160 -16.03 -6.14 -3.30
CA SER A 160 -16.01 -7.60 -3.45
C SER A 160 -15.47 -8.12 -4.79
N ASN A 161 -15.57 -7.32 -5.85
CA ASN A 161 -15.10 -7.71 -7.18
C ASN A 161 -13.64 -7.30 -7.45
N ILE A 162 -13.02 -6.53 -6.55
CA ILE A 162 -11.65 -6.06 -6.72
C ILE A 162 -10.69 -7.20 -6.40
N LYS A 163 -9.89 -7.58 -7.38
CA LYS A 163 -8.83 -8.58 -7.26
C LYS A 163 -7.54 -7.91 -6.80
N MET A 164 -6.81 -8.60 -5.94
CA MET A 164 -5.51 -8.14 -5.45
C MET A 164 -4.47 -9.24 -5.69
N THR A 165 -3.27 -8.83 -6.03
CA THR A 165 -2.14 -9.74 -6.27
C THR A 165 -0.83 -9.08 -5.91
N HIS A 166 0.23 -9.89 -5.78
CA HIS A 166 1.59 -9.42 -5.61
C HIS A 166 2.42 -9.76 -6.85
N TRP A 167 3.34 -8.88 -7.19
CA TRP A 167 4.24 -9.11 -8.33
C TRP A 167 5.08 -10.38 -8.18
N SER A 168 5.40 -10.75 -6.94
CA SER A 168 6.17 -11.97 -6.60
C SER A 168 5.55 -13.27 -7.09
N TYR A 169 4.26 -13.30 -7.40
CA TYR A 169 3.61 -14.48 -8.00
C TYR A 169 3.87 -14.66 -9.50
N PHE A 170 4.35 -13.61 -10.17
CA PHE A 170 4.60 -13.63 -11.62
C PHE A 170 6.09 -13.63 -11.94
N GLU A 171 6.92 -13.19 -11.01
CA GLU A 171 8.36 -13.10 -11.16
C GLU A 171 9.02 -13.28 -9.78
N ASN A 172 10.11 -14.04 -9.71
CA ASN A 172 10.85 -14.22 -8.46
C ASN A 172 11.21 -12.85 -7.86
N TRP A 173 10.79 -12.62 -6.63
CA TRP A 173 11.05 -11.37 -5.94
C TRP A 173 12.53 -11.24 -5.59
N ASP A 174 13.13 -10.13 -5.98
CA ASP A 174 14.53 -9.81 -5.74
C ASP A 174 14.64 -8.34 -5.34
N SER A 175 14.88 -8.12 -4.06
CA SER A 175 14.99 -6.79 -3.44
C SER A 175 16.09 -5.94 -4.07
N TYR A 176 17.24 -6.55 -4.42
CA TYR A 176 18.36 -5.85 -5.01
C TYR A 176 18.08 -5.42 -6.46
N ARG A 177 17.54 -6.32 -7.27
CA ARG A 177 17.09 -6.00 -8.62
C ARG A 177 16.06 -4.87 -8.60
N ASN A 178 15.05 -4.96 -7.74
CA ASN A 178 14.02 -3.93 -7.61
C ASN A 178 14.64 -2.57 -7.29
N TYR A 179 15.61 -2.55 -6.36
CA TYR A 179 16.33 -1.34 -6.00
C TYR A 179 17.15 -0.77 -7.18
N VAL A 180 17.94 -1.60 -7.87
CA VAL A 180 18.79 -1.15 -9.00
C VAL A 180 17.94 -0.53 -10.10
N VAL A 181 16.83 -1.17 -10.48
CA VAL A 181 15.92 -0.65 -11.51
C VAL A 181 15.25 0.63 -11.04
N ALA A 182 14.72 0.68 -9.84
CA ALA A 182 14.07 1.85 -9.29
C ALA A 182 15.03 3.04 -9.16
N LYS A 183 16.28 2.80 -8.74
CA LYS A 183 17.34 3.82 -8.69
C LYS A 183 17.66 4.36 -10.07
N LYS A 184 17.83 3.48 -11.04
CA LYS A 184 18.18 3.86 -12.43
C LYS A 184 17.05 4.66 -13.10
N TYR A 185 15.80 4.22 -12.96
CA TYR A 185 14.68 4.79 -13.68
C TYR A 185 14.04 5.97 -12.94
N PHE A 186 13.78 5.83 -11.64
CA PHE A 186 13.12 6.86 -10.82
C PHE A 186 14.07 7.74 -10.01
N SER A 187 15.39 7.47 -10.05
CA SER A 187 16.37 8.20 -9.25
C SER A 187 16.07 8.17 -7.74
N ILE A 188 15.57 7.01 -7.26
CA ILE A 188 15.33 6.86 -5.82
C ILE A 188 16.64 6.96 -5.04
N LYS A 189 16.58 7.60 -3.89
CA LYS A 189 17.68 7.74 -2.95
C LYS A 189 17.47 6.76 -1.79
N GLU A 190 18.56 6.28 -1.24
CA GLU A 190 18.56 5.45 -0.04
C GLU A 190 19.02 6.24 1.18
N ASN A 191 18.68 5.75 2.36
CA ASN A 191 19.21 6.31 3.59
C ASN A 191 20.67 5.85 3.77
N ILE A 192 21.55 6.79 4.10
CA ILE A 192 22.98 6.51 4.30
C ILE A 192 23.23 5.78 5.63
N THR A 193 22.30 5.87 6.57
CA THR A 193 22.37 5.16 7.85
C THR A 193 21.90 3.72 7.69
N LYS A 194 22.79 2.77 7.97
CA LYS A 194 22.61 1.32 7.80
C LYS A 194 21.47 0.66 8.61
N ASN A 195 20.62 1.41 9.29
CA ASN A 195 19.64 0.88 10.25
C ASN A 195 18.18 1.01 9.82
N SER A 196 17.87 1.40 8.63
CA SER A 196 16.51 1.30 8.12
C SER A 196 16.38 -0.02 7.34
N GLY A 197 15.92 -1.05 8.02
CA GLY A 197 15.30 -2.16 7.32
C GLY A 197 14.09 -1.63 6.56
N THR A 198 14.27 -1.24 5.36
CA THR A 198 13.30 -1.19 4.22
C THR A 198 14.00 -0.58 3.04
#